data_7cdd571ff2b4078cbb2b1620acea8472
#
_entry.id   7cdd571ff2b4078cbb2b1620acea8472
#
_cell.length_a   1.000
_cell.length_b   1.000
_cell.length_c   1.000
_cell.angle_alpha   90.00
_cell.angle_beta   90.00
_cell.angle_gamma   90.00
#
_symmetry.space_group_name_H-M   'P 1'
#
loop_
_entity.id
_entity.type
_entity.pdbx_description
1 polymer ?
#
loop_
_entity_poly.entity_id
_entity_poly.type
_entity_poly.pdbx_seq_one_letter_code
_entity_poly.pdbx_strand_id
1 'polypeptide(L)'
;MKCQLRSLPTIILFAVISVPLLASAEPAVVINVDNFDRAQTSMEYAGIIKQAGGINKLHSNRTPTPIDKQNIIRMNRDTLYSTGVVDISKGATVTLPDNGKRYMSLMVINNDGYVNDVYYGKGSYKLTVDKFDTPYVGVVVRTLANPEDSADLAIAHKLQDQVQIAAGSDEPFVLPNYDKASYEATLEAILDLAKGLKRYTKTFGPKKDVNPVHFMIGTASAWGGLPDKDAQYINVQPNLPVGKYELTVKDVPVKGFWSISLYNAKGYFQQNDLNAYSLNNLTAKPNSDGSYTIRFGGCTATTANCLPIMEGWNYAVRMYEPSEAIVNGTWSFPGPPKPRDL
;
A
#
# COMPACT_ATOMS: atom_id res chain seq x y z
N MET A 1 48.03 80.25 -39.60
CA MET A 1 48.02 78.99 -38.89
C MET A 1 46.64 78.81 -38.27
N LYS A 2 45.80 77.95 -38.86
CA LYS A 2 44.43 77.65 -38.32
C LYS A 2 44.49 76.37 -37.46
N CYS A 3 44.19 76.53 -36.20
CA CYS A 3 44.13 75.39 -35.30
C CYS A 3 42.69 74.74 -35.36
N GLN A 4 42.61 73.48 -35.79
CA GLN A 4 41.38 72.74 -35.83
C GLN A 4 41.21 71.99 -34.51
N LEU A 5 40.14 72.29 -33.74
CA LEU A 5 39.67 71.51 -32.60
C LEU A 5 38.91 70.28 -33.14
N ARG A 6 39.38 69.10 -32.79
CA ARG A 6 38.68 67.86 -33.03
C ARG A 6 37.75 67.61 -31.81
N SER A 7 36.45 67.49 -32.09
CA SER A 7 35.45 67.04 -31.13
C SER A 7 35.51 65.53 -30.95
N LEU A 8 35.64 65.06 -29.68
CA LEU A 8 35.46 63.66 -29.29
C LEU A 8 33.99 63.34 -29.11
N PRO A 9 33.50 62.19 -29.54
CA PRO A 9 32.12 61.77 -29.26
C PRO A 9 31.97 61.23 -27.82
N THR A 10 30.97 61.73 -27.10
CA THR A 10 30.59 61.26 -25.77
C THR A 10 29.81 59.93 -25.92
N ILE A 11 30.40 58.83 -25.47
CA ILE A 11 29.71 57.52 -25.40
C ILE A 11 28.89 57.49 -24.12
N ILE A 12 27.58 57.53 -24.26
CA ILE A 12 26.62 57.33 -23.13
C ILE A 12 26.46 55.80 -22.93
N LEU A 13 27.04 55.30 -21.84
CA LEU A 13 26.92 53.91 -21.44
C LEU A 13 25.58 53.74 -20.71
N PHE A 14 24.59 53.12 -21.35
CA PHE A 14 23.35 52.71 -20.67
C PHE A 14 23.66 51.46 -19.83
N ALA A 15 23.71 51.60 -18.50
CA ALA A 15 23.73 50.53 -17.57
C ALA A 15 22.32 49.90 -17.52
N VAL A 16 22.14 48.71 -18.11
CA VAL A 16 20.95 47.90 -17.94
C VAL A 16 20.97 47.29 -16.53
N ILE A 17 20.21 47.90 -15.62
CA ILE A 17 19.97 47.33 -14.27
C ILE A 17 19.02 46.12 -14.46
N SER A 18 19.55 44.93 -14.51
CA SER A 18 18.74 43.72 -14.41
C SER A 18 18.23 43.57 -12.96
N VAL A 19 17.00 43.93 -12.73
CA VAL A 19 16.29 43.62 -11.46
C VAL A 19 16.02 42.12 -11.46
N PRO A 20 16.55 41.36 -10.50
CA PRO A 20 16.18 39.97 -10.39
C PRO A 20 14.68 39.88 -10.09
N LEU A 21 13.90 39.24 -10.97
CA LEU A 21 12.54 38.83 -10.65
C LEU A 21 12.65 37.86 -9.48
N LEU A 22 12.32 38.31 -8.28
CA LEU A 22 12.04 37.43 -7.16
C LEU A 22 10.81 36.63 -7.55
N ALA A 23 11.01 35.38 -7.95
CA ALA A 23 9.91 34.44 -8.09
C ALA A 23 9.21 34.36 -6.74
N SER A 24 8.03 34.95 -6.65
CA SER A 24 7.14 34.81 -5.50
C SER A 24 6.85 33.32 -5.35
N ALA A 25 7.32 32.71 -4.26
CA ALA A 25 6.92 31.36 -3.94
C ALA A 25 5.39 31.31 -3.83
N GLU A 26 4.76 30.38 -4.51
CA GLU A 26 3.31 30.19 -4.37
C GLU A 26 2.95 30.00 -2.89
N PRO A 27 1.87 30.64 -2.42
CA PRO A 27 1.45 30.48 -1.02
C PRO A 27 1.18 29.01 -0.71
N ALA A 28 1.59 28.56 0.47
CA ALA A 28 1.37 27.19 0.88
C ALA A 28 -0.13 26.89 1.04
N VAL A 29 -0.55 25.74 0.57
CA VAL A 29 -1.95 25.25 0.68
C VAL A 29 -2.18 24.75 2.10
N VAL A 30 -3.04 25.42 2.86
CA VAL A 30 -3.44 25.01 4.20
C VAL A 30 -4.28 23.72 4.11
N ILE A 31 -3.93 22.73 4.93
CA ILE A 31 -4.63 21.43 4.99
C ILE A 31 -5.67 21.44 6.09
N ASN A 32 -6.84 20.91 5.77
CA ASN A 32 -7.95 20.68 6.68
C ASN A 32 -8.75 19.43 6.20
N VAL A 33 -9.88 19.12 6.83
CA VAL A 33 -10.70 17.93 6.50
C VAL A 33 -11.25 17.92 5.07
N ASP A 34 -11.36 19.09 4.41
CA ASP A 34 -11.93 19.18 3.06
C ASP A 34 -10.94 18.76 1.97
N ASN A 35 -9.62 18.84 2.24
CA ASN A 35 -8.57 18.57 1.27
C ASN A 35 -7.51 17.54 1.74
N PHE A 36 -7.65 16.99 2.95
CA PHE A 36 -6.69 16.08 3.54
C PHE A 36 -6.46 14.82 2.66
N ASP A 37 -7.52 14.17 2.21
CA ASP A 37 -7.42 12.92 1.42
C ASP A 37 -6.66 13.13 0.11
N ARG A 38 -6.93 14.25 -0.56
CA ARG A 38 -6.22 14.66 -1.78
C ARG A 38 -4.76 15.00 -1.47
N ALA A 39 -4.49 15.71 -0.40
CA ALA A 39 -3.14 16.11 -0.01
C ALA A 39 -2.28 14.89 0.36
N GLN A 40 -2.83 13.99 1.20
CA GLN A 40 -2.17 12.73 1.56
C GLN A 40 -1.85 11.91 0.31
N THR A 41 -2.84 11.72 -0.56
CA THR A 41 -2.65 10.95 -1.81
C THR A 41 -1.61 11.60 -2.73
N SER A 42 -1.61 12.92 -2.83
CA SER A 42 -0.61 13.65 -3.64
C SER A 42 0.81 13.47 -3.10
N MET A 43 0.99 13.46 -1.79
CA MET A 43 2.30 13.20 -1.16
C MET A 43 2.74 11.75 -1.36
N GLU A 44 1.82 10.79 -1.25
CA GLU A 44 2.11 9.38 -1.59
C GLU A 44 2.53 9.24 -3.06
N TYR A 45 1.84 9.90 -3.98
CA TYR A 45 2.20 9.92 -5.40
C TYR A 45 3.61 10.46 -5.62
N ALA A 46 3.96 11.59 -5.00
CA ALA A 46 5.31 12.16 -5.10
C ALA A 46 6.37 11.17 -4.60
N GLY A 47 6.10 10.46 -3.51
CA GLY A 47 6.96 9.41 -2.97
C GLY A 47 7.13 8.24 -3.95
N ILE A 48 6.03 7.75 -4.52
CA ILE A 48 6.01 6.66 -5.50
C ILE A 48 6.76 7.06 -6.78
N ILE A 49 6.51 8.26 -7.32
CA ILE A 49 7.19 8.79 -8.51
C ILE A 49 8.71 8.86 -8.29
N LYS A 50 9.12 9.35 -7.11
CA LYS A 50 10.54 9.40 -6.74
C LYS A 50 11.18 8.00 -6.72
N GLN A 51 10.51 7.00 -6.15
CA GLN A 51 11.00 5.62 -6.11
C GLN A 51 11.03 4.97 -7.49
N ALA A 52 10.03 5.22 -8.33
CA ALA A 52 9.93 4.69 -9.69
C ALA A 52 10.88 5.40 -10.69
N GLY A 53 11.44 6.55 -10.33
CA GLY A 53 12.30 7.35 -11.20
C GLY A 53 11.52 8.05 -12.31
N GLY A 54 10.25 8.38 -12.06
CA GLY A 54 9.39 9.15 -12.98
C GLY A 54 7.96 8.67 -13.04
N ILE A 55 7.14 9.44 -13.77
CA ILE A 55 5.76 9.08 -14.09
C ILE A 55 5.71 7.93 -15.10
N ASN A 56 4.60 7.18 -15.12
CA ASN A 56 4.37 6.03 -16.00
C ASN A 56 5.41 4.91 -15.86
N LYS A 57 6.09 4.85 -14.73
CA LYS A 57 7.09 3.83 -14.39
C LYS A 57 6.67 3.08 -13.12
N LEU A 58 7.14 1.83 -13.02
CA LEU A 58 6.93 1.02 -11.83
C LEU A 58 8.22 0.88 -11.03
N HIS A 59 8.11 1.04 -9.73
CA HIS A 59 9.09 0.54 -8.77
C HIS A 59 8.60 -0.80 -8.20
N SER A 60 9.41 -1.85 -8.29
CA SER A 60 9.07 -3.18 -7.80
C SER A 60 9.93 -3.57 -6.60
N ASN A 61 9.30 -3.77 -5.45
CA ASN A 61 9.96 -4.36 -4.29
C ASN A 61 10.22 -5.84 -4.57
N ARG A 62 11.48 -6.26 -4.51
CA ARG A 62 11.90 -7.64 -4.82
C ARG A 62 11.91 -8.56 -3.61
N THR A 63 11.80 -7.99 -2.42
CA THR A 63 11.72 -8.71 -1.15
C THR A 63 10.62 -8.10 -0.29
N PRO A 64 10.03 -8.87 0.63
CA PRO A 64 9.18 -8.28 1.66
C PRO A 64 9.95 -7.23 2.46
N THR A 65 9.23 -6.25 3.01
CA THR A 65 9.87 -5.23 3.86
C THR A 65 10.73 -5.88 4.95
N PRO A 66 12.00 -5.47 5.10
CA PRO A 66 12.86 -5.97 6.15
C PRO A 66 12.27 -5.74 7.55
N ILE A 67 12.50 -6.69 8.46
CA ILE A 67 11.93 -6.66 9.82
C ILE A 67 12.43 -5.45 10.63
N ASP A 68 13.62 -4.97 10.34
CA ASP A 68 14.26 -3.81 10.97
C ASP A 68 13.85 -2.45 10.33
N LYS A 69 13.04 -2.48 9.25
CA LYS A 69 12.62 -1.27 8.51
C LYS A 69 11.11 -1.12 8.39
N GLN A 70 10.39 -1.49 9.43
CA GLN A 70 8.94 -1.38 9.47
C GLN A 70 8.53 0.05 9.79
N ASN A 71 7.92 0.74 8.85
CA ASN A 71 7.47 2.13 8.97
C ASN A 71 6.00 2.27 9.37
N ILE A 72 5.23 1.18 9.29
CA ILE A 72 3.81 1.13 9.70
C ILE A 72 3.54 -0.14 10.51
N ILE A 73 2.53 -0.09 11.38
CA ILE A 73 2.06 -1.27 12.12
C ILE A 73 1.36 -2.26 11.18
N ARG A 74 1.37 -3.52 11.54
CA ARG A 74 0.69 -4.62 10.83
C ARG A 74 1.04 -4.69 9.34
N MET A 75 2.29 -4.48 9.00
CA MET A 75 2.78 -4.60 7.63
C MET A 75 2.43 -5.95 7.02
N ASN A 76 2.21 -5.96 5.71
CA ASN A 76 2.03 -7.18 4.94
C ASN A 76 3.39 -7.71 4.44
N ARG A 77 3.59 -9.02 4.53
CA ARG A 77 4.75 -9.73 3.99
C ARG A 77 4.36 -10.84 3.01
N ASP A 78 3.08 -11.00 2.70
CA ASP A 78 2.61 -12.08 1.82
C ASP A 78 2.80 -11.77 0.34
N THR A 79 2.83 -10.49 -0.03
CA THR A 79 2.92 -10.06 -1.42
C THR A 79 4.09 -9.13 -1.66
N LEU A 80 4.71 -9.23 -2.83
CA LEU A 80 5.60 -8.21 -3.36
C LEU A 80 4.78 -7.11 -4.04
N TYR A 81 5.24 -5.88 -3.93
CA TYR A 81 4.55 -4.71 -4.47
C TYR A 81 5.30 -4.13 -5.66
N SER A 82 4.55 -3.79 -6.72
CA SER A 82 5.02 -2.91 -7.79
C SER A 82 4.11 -1.69 -7.81
N THR A 83 4.67 -0.50 -7.64
CA THR A 83 3.92 0.74 -7.51
C THR A 83 4.35 1.76 -8.55
N GLY A 84 3.42 2.56 -9.04
CA GLY A 84 3.68 3.63 -9.98
C GLY A 84 2.56 4.66 -9.96
N VAL A 85 2.83 5.83 -10.54
CA VAL A 85 1.81 6.83 -10.85
C VAL A 85 1.73 6.97 -12.36
N VAL A 86 0.52 6.94 -12.89
CA VAL A 86 0.24 6.93 -14.33
C VAL A 86 -0.54 8.19 -14.70
N ASP A 87 -0.04 8.89 -15.72
CA ASP A 87 -0.78 9.97 -16.37
C ASP A 87 -1.82 9.36 -17.32
N ILE A 88 -3.09 9.53 -16.98
CA ILE A 88 -4.23 9.03 -17.76
C ILE A 88 -5.00 10.15 -18.47
N SER A 89 -4.44 11.38 -18.51
CA SER A 89 -5.09 12.54 -19.15
C SER A 89 -5.45 12.30 -20.62
N LYS A 90 -4.66 11.48 -21.33
CA LYS A 90 -4.90 11.00 -22.70
C LYS A 90 -5.14 9.50 -22.76
N GLY A 91 -5.57 8.91 -21.63
CA GLY A 91 -5.75 7.47 -21.47
C GLY A 91 -4.43 6.71 -21.29
N ALA A 92 -4.53 5.57 -20.60
CA ALA A 92 -3.43 4.64 -20.45
C ALA A 92 -3.95 3.19 -20.43
N THR A 93 -3.03 2.25 -20.55
CA THR A 93 -3.30 0.82 -20.40
C THR A 93 -2.24 0.21 -19.48
N VAL A 94 -2.68 -0.53 -18.46
CA VAL A 94 -1.81 -1.38 -17.66
C VAL A 94 -2.07 -2.83 -18.05
N THR A 95 -1.02 -3.56 -18.40
CA THR A 95 -1.11 -4.97 -18.77
C THR A 95 -0.50 -5.84 -17.71
N LEU A 96 -1.29 -6.78 -17.16
CA LEU A 96 -0.82 -7.84 -16.29
C LEU A 96 -0.49 -9.10 -17.10
N PRO A 97 0.62 -9.78 -16.78
CA PRO A 97 1.02 -11.04 -17.41
C PRO A 97 0.09 -12.21 -17.04
N ASP A 98 0.33 -13.34 -17.67
CA ASP A 98 -0.28 -14.59 -17.25
C ASP A 98 0.34 -15.07 -15.93
N ASN A 99 -0.42 -14.98 -14.85
CA ASN A 99 -0.01 -15.33 -13.50
C ASN A 99 -0.43 -16.78 -13.10
N GLY A 100 -1.06 -17.53 -14.02
CA GLY A 100 -1.59 -18.86 -13.75
C GLY A 100 -2.55 -18.86 -12.55
N LYS A 101 -2.23 -19.65 -11.51
CA LYS A 101 -3.02 -19.71 -10.27
C LYS A 101 -2.49 -18.80 -9.15
N ARG A 102 -1.38 -18.08 -9.39
CA ARG A 102 -0.80 -17.18 -8.38
C ARG A 102 -1.68 -15.96 -8.23
N TYR A 103 -1.99 -15.56 -7.00
CA TYR A 103 -2.68 -14.29 -6.75
C TYR A 103 -1.84 -13.13 -7.28
N MET A 104 -2.45 -12.34 -8.12
CA MET A 104 -1.91 -11.09 -8.63
C MET A 104 -3.05 -10.10 -8.83
N SER A 105 -2.94 -8.93 -8.25
CA SER A 105 -3.95 -7.87 -8.36
C SER A 105 -3.35 -6.55 -8.80
N LEU A 106 -4.11 -5.78 -9.57
CA LEU A 106 -3.82 -4.39 -9.91
C LEU A 106 -4.90 -3.52 -9.26
N MET A 107 -4.54 -2.80 -8.23
CA MET A 107 -5.41 -1.79 -7.61
C MET A 107 -5.11 -0.44 -8.24
N VAL A 108 -6.15 0.32 -8.56
CA VAL A 108 -6.06 1.66 -9.13
C VAL A 108 -6.70 2.65 -8.16
N ILE A 109 -5.92 3.63 -7.71
CA ILE A 109 -6.32 4.67 -6.77
C ILE A 109 -6.32 5.99 -7.54
N ASN A 110 -7.38 6.77 -7.47
CA ASN A 110 -7.39 8.11 -8.08
C ASN A 110 -6.70 9.13 -7.16
N ASN A 111 -6.46 10.36 -7.64
CA ASN A 111 -5.73 11.36 -6.87
C ASN A 111 -6.54 11.92 -5.67
N ASP A 112 -7.83 11.61 -5.57
CA ASP A 112 -8.65 11.88 -4.37
C ASP A 112 -8.54 10.76 -3.31
N GLY A 113 -7.76 9.70 -3.58
CA GLY A 113 -7.55 8.56 -2.69
C GLY A 113 -8.56 7.41 -2.85
N TYR A 114 -9.56 7.55 -3.71
CA TYR A 114 -10.56 6.50 -3.92
C TYR A 114 -10.00 5.34 -4.73
N VAL A 115 -10.27 4.11 -4.29
CA VAL A 115 -9.97 2.89 -5.04
C VAL A 115 -11.16 2.60 -5.96
N ASN A 116 -11.09 3.11 -7.19
CA ASN A 116 -12.19 2.96 -8.13
C ASN A 116 -12.31 1.53 -8.64
N ASP A 117 -11.18 0.80 -8.79
CA ASP A 117 -11.21 -0.57 -9.30
C ASP A 117 -10.01 -1.41 -8.81
N VAL A 118 -10.23 -2.71 -8.75
CA VAL A 118 -9.20 -3.73 -8.53
C VAL A 118 -9.37 -4.81 -9.59
N TYR A 119 -8.31 -5.07 -10.35
CA TYR A 119 -8.30 -6.05 -11.41
C TYR A 119 -7.46 -7.26 -11.02
N TYR A 120 -7.83 -8.42 -11.55
CA TYR A 120 -7.19 -9.70 -11.27
C TYR A 120 -6.84 -10.44 -12.55
N GLY A 121 -5.73 -11.15 -12.51
CA GLY A 121 -5.28 -12.03 -13.59
C GLY A 121 -4.78 -11.30 -14.83
N LYS A 122 -4.44 -12.12 -15.83
CA LYS A 122 -3.96 -11.67 -17.14
C LYS A 122 -4.94 -10.75 -17.84
N GLY A 123 -4.48 -9.61 -18.33
CA GLY A 123 -5.31 -8.70 -19.10
C GLY A 123 -4.67 -7.35 -19.36
N SER A 124 -5.27 -6.59 -20.28
CA SER A 124 -4.93 -5.20 -20.55
C SER A 124 -6.07 -4.32 -20.08
N TYR A 125 -5.81 -3.53 -19.05
CA TYR A 125 -6.81 -2.73 -18.34
C TYR A 125 -6.70 -1.27 -18.74
N LYS A 126 -7.73 -0.75 -19.38
CA LYS A 126 -7.79 0.65 -19.81
C LYS A 126 -8.10 1.57 -18.64
N LEU A 127 -7.29 2.62 -18.49
CA LEU A 127 -7.42 3.66 -17.48
C LEU A 127 -7.75 4.98 -18.20
N THR A 128 -8.86 5.61 -17.86
CA THR A 128 -9.33 6.85 -18.46
C THR A 128 -9.83 7.81 -17.39
N VAL A 129 -9.78 9.11 -17.65
CA VAL A 129 -10.28 10.13 -16.72
C VAL A 129 -11.76 9.91 -16.40
N ASP A 130 -12.59 9.56 -17.40
CA ASP A 130 -14.03 9.29 -17.20
C ASP A 130 -14.29 8.16 -16.20
N LYS A 131 -13.36 7.20 -16.08
CA LYS A 131 -13.49 6.08 -15.15
C LYS A 131 -12.90 6.37 -13.77
N PHE A 132 -11.87 7.20 -13.71
CA PHE A 132 -11.07 7.39 -12.48
C PHE A 132 -11.13 8.82 -11.95
N ASP A 133 -11.89 9.70 -12.53
CA ASP A 133 -12.23 11.07 -12.08
C ASP A 133 -11.04 12.06 -12.04
N THR A 134 -9.80 11.60 -12.11
CA THR A 134 -8.59 12.44 -12.01
C THR A 134 -7.60 12.12 -13.12
N PRO A 135 -6.76 13.10 -13.57
CA PRO A 135 -5.81 12.89 -14.65
C PRO A 135 -4.62 12.00 -14.27
N TYR A 136 -4.39 11.77 -13.00
CA TYR A 136 -3.34 10.88 -12.49
C TYR A 136 -3.95 9.82 -11.59
N VAL A 137 -3.43 8.60 -11.69
CA VAL A 137 -3.81 7.49 -10.84
C VAL A 137 -2.57 6.77 -10.30
N GLY A 138 -2.62 6.38 -9.03
CA GLY A 138 -1.68 5.43 -8.45
C GLY A 138 -2.07 4.01 -8.85
N VAL A 139 -1.09 3.23 -9.27
CA VAL A 139 -1.26 1.80 -9.55
C VAL A 139 -0.43 0.99 -8.55
N VAL A 140 -1.06 -0.01 -7.95
CA VAL A 140 -0.44 -0.90 -6.96
C VAL A 140 -0.68 -2.34 -7.39
N VAL A 141 0.36 -2.98 -7.89
CA VAL A 141 0.32 -4.41 -8.24
C VAL A 141 0.83 -5.21 -7.05
N ARG A 142 0.03 -6.19 -6.60
CA ARG A 142 0.39 -7.14 -5.55
C ARG A 142 0.62 -8.50 -6.19
N THR A 143 1.77 -9.10 -5.95
CA THR A 143 2.14 -10.45 -6.43
C THR A 143 2.43 -11.32 -5.23
N LEU A 144 1.62 -12.36 -4.99
CA LEU A 144 1.84 -13.32 -3.91
C LEU A 144 3.18 -14.03 -4.10
N ALA A 145 3.96 -14.16 -3.03
CA ALA A 145 5.26 -14.81 -3.06
C ALA A 145 5.54 -15.55 -1.75
N ASN A 146 6.27 -16.64 -1.84
CA ASN A 146 6.87 -17.28 -0.69
C ASN A 146 8.29 -16.71 -0.46
N PRO A 147 8.51 -15.85 0.54
CA PRO A 147 9.81 -15.23 0.76
C PRO A 147 10.92 -16.19 1.19
N GLU A 148 10.57 -17.39 1.64
CA GLU A 148 11.50 -18.41 2.10
C GLU A 148 11.92 -19.38 0.96
N ASP A 149 11.35 -19.21 -0.25
CA ASP A 149 11.66 -20.01 -1.43
C ASP A 149 12.20 -19.13 -2.56
N SER A 150 13.50 -19.24 -2.82
CA SER A 150 14.18 -18.47 -3.86
C SER A 150 13.65 -18.77 -5.28
N ALA A 151 13.18 -19.98 -5.54
CA ALA A 151 12.60 -20.36 -6.83
C ALA A 151 11.22 -19.69 -7.01
N ASP A 152 10.41 -19.64 -5.95
CA ASP A 152 9.13 -18.94 -5.97
C ASP A 152 9.32 -17.43 -6.11
N LEU A 153 10.30 -16.84 -5.41
CA LEU A 153 10.67 -15.43 -5.58
C LEU A 153 11.08 -15.10 -7.01
N ALA A 154 11.88 -15.97 -7.65
CA ALA A 154 12.29 -15.77 -9.05
C ALA A 154 11.09 -15.75 -10.01
N ILE A 155 10.07 -16.59 -9.78
CA ILE A 155 8.82 -16.57 -10.54
C ILE A 155 8.05 -15.28 -10.29
N ALA A 156 7.93 -14.84 -9.03
CA ALA A 156 7.25 -13.60 -8.68
C ALA A 156 7.94 -12.38 -9.30
N HIS A 157 9.27 -12.33 -9.29
CA HIS A 157 10.06 -11.27 -9.94
C HIS A 157 9.80 -11.22 -11.45
N LYS A 158 9.79 -12.39 -12.12
CA LYS A 158 9.49 -12.45 -13.55
C LYS A 158 8.10 -11.90 -13.87
N LEU A 159 7.10 -12.18 -13.02
CA LEU A 159 5.76 -11.61 -13.18
C LEU A 159 5.77 -10.09 -12.98
N GLN A 160 6.48 -9.58 -11.97
CA GLN A 160 6.63 -8.14 -11.77
C GLN A 160 7.27 -7.45 -12.99
N ASP A 161 8.31 -8.07 -13.59
CA ASP A 161 9.03 -7.53 -14.76
C ASP A 161 8.18 -7.50 -16.03
N GLN A 162 7.14 -8.31 -16.10
CA GLN A 162 6.22 -8.39 -17.24
C GLN A 162 5.02 -7.43 -17.14
N VAL A 163 4.85 -6.73 -16.04
CA VAL A 163 3.82 -5.69 -15.93
C VAL A 163 4.22 -4.51 -16.82
N GLN A 164 3.31 -4.07 -17.68
CA GLN A 164 3.57 -2.98 -18.62
C GLN A 164 2.60 -1.83 -18.43
N ILE A 165 3.08 -0.62 -18.61
CA ILE A 165 2.29 0.61 -18.68
C ILE A 165 2.49 1.23 -20.05
N ALA A 166 1.39 1.49 -20.75
CA ALA A 166 1.38 2.28 -21.99
C ALA A 166 0.44 3.47 -21.77
N ALA A 167 1.00 4.65 -21.62
CA ALA A 167 0.27 5.91 -21.40
C ALA A 167 0.27 6.78 -22.66
N GLY A 168 -0.83 7.49 -22.91
CA GLY A 168 -0.96 8.43 -24.00
C GLY A 168 -0.38 9.81 -23.71
N SER A 169 0.06 10.06 -22.48
CA SER A 169 0.69 11.31 -22.01
C SER A 169 1.75 11.00 -20.97
N ASP A 170 2.69 11.92 -20.78
CA ASP A 170 3.77 11.84 -19.79
C ASP A 170 3.99 13.18 -19.06
N GLU A 171 2.90 13.95 -18.90
CA GLU A 171 2.94 15.24 -18.22
C GLU A 171 3.36 15.02 -16.75
N PRO A 172 4.34 15.79 -16.25
CA PRO A 172 4.83 15.64 -14.89
C PRO A 172 3.74 15.89 -13.85
N PHE A 173 3.65 15.02 -12.86
CA PHE A 173 2.83 15.29 -11.67
C PHE A 173 3.48 16.38 -10.82
N VAL A 174 2.76 17.48 -10.59
CA VAL A 174 3.21 18.59 -9.76
C VAL A 174 2.59 18.45 -8.37
N LEU A 175 3.44 18.21 -7.36
CA LEU A 175 3.00 18.22 -5.97
C LEU A 175 2.74 19.67 -5.53
N PRO A 176 1.50 20.01 -5.07
CA PRO A 176 1.22 21.32 -4.52
C PRO A 176 2.09 21.63 -3.29
N ASN A 177 2.40 22.90 -3.06
CA ASN A 177 3.12 23.34 -1.88
C ASN A 177 2.19 23.30 -0.65
N TYR A 178 2.08 22.14 0.00
CA TYR A 178 1.24 21.95 1.17
C TYR A 178 1.89 22.53 2.45
N ASP A 179 1.09 23.19 3.29
CA ASP A 179 1.54 23.65 4.60
C ASP A 179 1.71 22.45 5.56
N LYS A 180 2.95 22.24 5.96
CA LYS A 180 3.32 21.09 6.79
C LYS A 180 2.66 21.11 8.17
N ALA A 181 2.54 22.27 8.79
CA ALA A 181 2.02 22.38 10.14
C ALA A 181 0.52 22.04 10.19
N SER A 182 -0.25 22.57 9.25
CA SER A 182 -1.68 22.23 9.14
C SER A 182 -1.90 20.78 8.75
N TYR A 183 -1.04 20.21 7.90
CA TYR A 183 -1.08 18.77 7.57
C TYR A 183 -0.89 17.92 8.82
N GLU A 184 0.19 18.14 9.59
CA GLU A 184 0.49 17.35 10.80
C GLU A 184 -0.63 17.48 11.85
N ALA A 185 -1.16 18.69 12.07
CA ALA A 185 -2.27 18.91 12.99
C ALA A 185 -3.55 18.19 12.55
N THR A 186 -3.87 18.22 11.24
CA THR A 186 -5.05 17.55 10.69
C THR A 186 -4.89 16.02 10.77
N LEU A 187 -3.73 15.50 10.43
CA LEU A 187 -3.41 14.07 10.53
C LEU A 187 -3.57 13.57 11.98
N GLU A 188 -3.02 14.26 12.96
CA GLU A 188 -3.12 13.89 14.37
C GLU A 188 -4.59 13.87 14.83
N ALA A 189 -5.37 14.90 14.49
CA ALA A 189 -6.80 14.98 14.83
C ALA A 189 -7.60 13.83 14.21
N ILE A 190 -7.33 13.44 12.95
CA ILE A 190 -7.99 12.31 12.29
C ILE A 190 -7.61 10.98 12.95
N LEU A 191 -6.33 10.80 13.30
CA LEU A 191 -5.87 9.59 13.99
C LEU A 191 -6.47 9.48 15.41
N ASP A 192 -6.75 10.61 16.06
CA ASP A 192 -7.44 10.63 17.33
C ASP A 192 -8.90 10.17 17.20
N LEU A 193 -9.58 10.53 16.12
CA LEU A 193 -10.93 10.01 15.81
C LEU A 193 -10.95 8.49 15.57
N ALA A 194 -9.83 7.90 15.15
CA ALA A 194 -9.71 6.45 14.96
C ALA A 194 -9.67 5.66 16.27
N LYS A 195 -9.41 6.31 17.41
CA LYS A 195 -9.34 5.65 18.72
C LYS A 195 -10.67 5.00 19.07
N GLY A 196 -10.62 3.72 19.34
CA GLY A 196 -11.82 2.93 19.69
C GLY A 196 -12.57 2.32 18.51
N LEU A 197 -12.21 2.58 17.27
CA LEU A 197 -12.76 1.87 16.12
C LEU A 197 -12.36 0.39 16.17
N LYS A 198 -13.35 -0.49 16.23
CA LYS A 198 -13.15 -1.95 16.27
C LYS A 198 -13.05 -2.57 14.87
N ARG A 199 -13.66 -1.95 13.87
CA ARG A 199 -13.72 -2.46 12.49
C ARG A 199 -13.59 -1.29 11.52
N TYR A 200 -12.83 -1.51 10.49
CA TYR A 200 -12.66 -0.61 9.35
C TYR A 200 -13.50 -1.19 8.19
N THR A 201 -14.77 -0.84 8.12
CA THR A 201 -15.67 -1.26 7.03
C THR A 201 -16.02 -0.08 6.15
N LYS A 202 -16.17 -0.31 4.84
CA LYS A 202 -16.41 0.74 3.85
C LYS A 202 -15.37 1.85 3.91
N THR A 203 -14.14 1.48 4.20
CA THR A 203 -13.01 2.40 4.34
C THR A 203 -12.40 2.72 2.99
N PHE A 204 -12.24 1.71 2.13
CA PHE A 204 -11.66 1.85 0.79
C PHE A 204 -12.65 1.41 -0.28
N GLY A 205 -12.59 2.05 -1.43
CA GLY A 205 -13.46 1.76 -2.55
C GLY A 205 -13.78 2.98 -3.40
N PRO A 206 -14.71 2.85 -4.36
CA PRO A 206 -15.26 3.99 -5.09
C PRO A 206 -15.95 4.98 -4.14
N LYS A 207 -15.92 6.26 -4.47
CA LYS A 207 -16.50 7.34 -3.65
C LYS A 207 -17.93 7.07 -3.16
N LYS A 208 -18.75 6.45 -3.98
CA LYS A 208 -20.16 6.12 -3.66
C LYS A 208 -20.34 5.00 -2.65
N ASP A 209 -19.30 4.15 -2.43
CA ASP A 209 -19.40 2.93 -1.63
C ASP A 209 -18.73 3.07 -0.25
N VAL A 210 -17.92 4.12 -0.05
CA VAL A 210 -17.20 4.34 1.21
C VAL A 210 -18.03 5.11 2.23
N ASN A 211 -17.75 4.90 3.50
CA ASN A 211 -18.15 5.81 4.56
C ASN A 211 -17.13 6.97 4.62
N PRO A 212 -17.53 8.24 4.42
CA PRO A 212 -16.57 9.33 4.31
C PRO A 212 -15.68 9.51 5.54
N VAL A 213 -16.18 9.24 6.75
CA VAL A 213 -15.38 9.32 7.98
C VAL A 213 -14.36 8.17 8.03
N HIS A 214 -14.79 6.94 7.73
CA HIS A 214 -13.88 5.79 7.68
C HIS A 214 -12.86 5.93 6.56
N PHE A 215 -13.25 6.51 5.43
CA PHE A 215 -12.35 6.79 4.30
C PHE A 215 -11.23 7.75 4.72
N MET A 216 -11.56 8.88 5.33
CA MET A 216 -10.59 9.85 5.82
C MET A 216 -9.65 9.24 6.87
N ILE A 217 -10.19 8.47 7.83
CA ILE A 217 -9.38 7.75 8.82
C ILE A 217 -8.49 6.71 8.14
N GLY A 218 -9.01 5.99 7.16
CA GLY A 218 -8.25 5.01 6.37
C GLY A 218 -7.12 5.63 5.58
N THR A 219 -7.37 6.77 4.94
CA THR A 219 -6.37 7.55 4.22
C THR A 219 -5.24 7.99 5.16
N ALA A 220 -5.57 8.41 6.39
CA ALA A 220 -4.60 8.84 7.38
C ALA A 220 -3.77 7.68 7.96
N SER A 221 -4.36 6.48 8.15
CA SER A 221 -3.77 5.39 8.91
C SER A 221 -3.29 4.20 8.08
N ALA A 222 -3.79 4.04 6.85
CA ALA A 222 -3.59 2.84 6.04
C ALA A 222 -3.80 3.11 4.53
N TRP A 223 -3.31 4.24 4.03
CA TRP A 223 -3.45 4.60 2.61
C TRP A 223 -3.14 3.42 1.68
N GLY A 224 -3.93 3.26 0.61
CA GLY A 224 -3.75 2.17 -0.34
C GLY A 224 -4.30 0.82 0.12
N GLY A 225 -5.21 0.80 1.10
CA GLY A 225 -5.95 -0.40 1.48
C GLY A 225 -6.91 -0.88 0.38
N LEU A 226 -7.18 -2.18 0.36
CA LEU A 226 -8.13 -2.80 -0.58
C LEU A 226 -9.59 -2.59 -0.11
N PRO A 227 -10.55 -2.45 -1.03
CA PRO A 227 -11.98 -2.48 -0.71
C PRO A 227 -12.41 -3.78 -0.01
N ASP A 228 -13.46 -3.72 0.79
CA ASP A 228 -13.97 -4.86 1.58
C ASP A 228 -14.26 -6.12 0.74
N LYS A 229 -14.69 -5.93 -0.50
CA LYS A 229 -14.95 -7.03 -1.46
C LYS A 229 -13.68 -7.68 -1.99
N ASP A 230 -12.53 -6.99 -1.90
CA ASP A 230 -11.24 -7.41 -2.44
C ASP A 230 -10.30 -7.92 -1.35
N ALA A 231 -10.48 -7.46 -0.09
CA ALA A 231 -9.79 -8.02 1.07
C ALA A 231 -10.56 -7.78 2.37
N GLN A 232 -10.54 -8.76 3.26
CA GLN A 232 -11.04 -8.63 4.63
C GLN A 232 -9.92 -8.87 5.63
N TYR A 233 -9.91 -8.06 6.70
CA TYR A 233 -8.88 -8.08 7.72
C TYR A 233 -9.51 -8.27 9.10
N ILE A 234 -8.98 -9.23 9.87
CA ILE A 234 -9.39 -9.49 11.24
C ILE A 234 -8.18 -9.32 12.15
N ASN A 235 -8.17 -8.30 12.99
CA ASN A 235 -7.15 -8.13 14.01
C ASN A 235 -7.58 -8.84 15.28
N VAL A 236 -6.80 -9.80 15.75
CA VAL A 236 -7.08 -10.59 16.93
C VAL A 236 -6.05 -10.28 18.02
N GLN A 237 -6.54 -9.83 19.16
CA GLN A 237 -5.76 -9.69 20.39
C GLN A 237 -6.23 -10.79 21.35
N PRO A 238 -5.55 -11.94 21.43
CA PRO A 238 -6.01 -13.06 22.23
C PRO A 238 -6.01 -12.76 23.72
N ASN A 239 -5.17 -11.81 24.17
CA ASN A 239 -4.92 -11.50 25.58
C ASN A 239 -4.51 -12.74 26.38
N LEU A 240 -3.72 -13.60 25.77
CA LEU A 240 -3.20 -14.84 26.34
C LEU A 240 -1.71 -14.65 26.68
N PRO A 241 -1.22 -15.24 27.78
CA PRO A 241 0.20 -15.23 28.13
C PRO A 241 1.02 -15.98 27.08
N VAL A 242 2.34 -15.88 27.16
CA VAL A 242 3.23 -16.73 26.35
C VAL A 242 3.04 -18.19 26.76
N GLY A 243 2.75 -19.05 25.80
CA GLY A 243 2.41 -20.45 26.02
C GLY A 243 2.40 -21.22 24.70
N LYS A 244 1.68 -22.33 24.66
CA LYS A 244 1.47 -23.14 23.45
C LYS A 244 0.00 -23.13 23.10
N TYR A 245 -0.33 -22.64 21.90
CA TYR A 245 -1.71 -22.55 21.42
C TYR A 245 -1.80 -23.04 20.00
N GLU A 246 -3.03 -23.37 19.58
CA GLU A 246 -3.31 -23.71 18.18
C GLU A 246 -4.73 -23.29 17.77
N LEU A 247 -4.91 -23.10 16.49
CA LEU A 247 -6.20 -23.02 15.84
C LEU A 247 -6.15 -23.83 14.55
N THR A 248 -7.29 -24.40 14.18
CA THR A 248 -7.42 -25.14 12.92
C THR A 248 -8.43 -24.45 12.04
N VAL A 249 -8.09 -24.25 10.77
CA VAL A 249 -8.98 -23.69 9.77
C VAL A 249 -9.08 -24.61 8.57
N LYS A 250 -10.27 -24.72 7.99
CA LYS A 250 -10.56 -25.51 6.81
C LYS A 250 -11.48 -24.73 5.89
N ASP A 251 -11.35 -24.97 4.59
CA ASP A 251 -12.24 -24.46 3.56
C ASP A 251 -12.50 -22.95 3.67
N VAL A 252 -11.40 -22.16 3.82
CA VAL A 252 -11.50 -20.70 3.85
C VAL A 252 -12.06 -20.23 2.49
N PRO A 253 -13.24 -19.59 2.45
CA PRO A 253 -13.92 -19.32 1.20
C PRO A 253 -13.39 -18.03 0.53
N VAL A 254 -12.16 -18.10 0.03
CA VAL A 254 -11.47 -17.05 -0.74
C VAL A 254 -11.09 -17.57 -2.13
N LYS A 255 -11.11 -16.70 -3.13
CA LYS A 255 -10.56 -17.02 -4.46
C LYS A 255 -9.06 -16.77 -4.53
N GLY A 256 -8.59 -15.75 -3.83
CA GLY A 256 -7.18 -15.37 -3.78
C GLY A 256 -6.40 -16.26 -2.82
N PHE A 257 -6.14 -15.76 -1.63
CA PHE A 257 -5.45 -16.50 -0.57
C PHE A 257 -5.85 -15.96 0.81
N TRP A 258 -5.50 -16.71 1.84
CA TRP A 258 -5.58 -16.24 3.22
C TRP A 258 -4.21 -16.25 3.88
N SER A 259 -4.02 -15.41 4.89
CA SER A 259 -2.79 -15.40 5.69
C SER A 259 -3.06 -15.08 7.16
N ILE A 260 -2.11 -15.50 8.00
CA ILE A 260 -1.99 -15.09 9.40
C ILE A 260 -0.61 -14.49 9.60
N SER A 261 -0.55 -13.24 10.08
CA SER A 261 0.70 -12.57 10.42
C SER A 261 0.74 -12.27 11.91
N LEU A 262 1.85 -12.63 12.58
CA LEU A 262 2.06 -12.45 14.00
C LEU A 262 2.78 -11.14 14.29
N TYR A 263 2.34 -10.42 15.33
CA TYR A 263 2.92 -9.15 15.74
C TYR A 263 3.13 -9.09 17.26
N ASN A 264 4.05 -8.24 17.68
CA ASN A 264 4.26 -7.91 19.09
C ASN A 264 3.18 -6.95 19.60
N ALA A 265 3.24 -6.60 20.89
CA ALA A 265 2.26 -5.71 21.55
C ALA A 265 2.07 -4.36 20.85
N LYS A 266 3.07 -3.87 20.12
CA LYS A 266 3.03 -2.60 19.38
C LYS A 266 2.52 -2.75 17.95
N GLY A 267 2.22 -3.98 17.50
CA GLY A 267 1.75 -4.26 16.14
C GLY A 267 2.86 -4.41 15.09
N TYR A 268 4.11 -4.60 15.49
CA TYR A 268 5.23 -4.83 14.60
C TYR A 268 5.66 -6.29 14.59
N PHE A 269 6.20 -6.77 13.47
CA PHE A 269 6.92 -8.02 13.45
C PHE A 269 8.11 -7.95 14.41
N GLN A 270 8.38 -9.01 15.13
CA GLN A 270 9.54 -9.12 16.02
C GLN A 270 10.47 -10.20 15.50
N GLN A 271 11.75 -9.85 15.37
CA GLN A 271 12.78 -10.79 14.93
C GLN A 271 12.78 -12.05 15.81
N ASN A 272 12.95 -13.20 15.19
CA ASN A 272 13.05 -14.49 15.86
C ASN A 272 13.99 -15.43 15.08
N ASP A 273 14.56 -16.41 15.78
CA ASP A 273 15.56 -17.35 15.23
C ASP A 273 15.03 -18.29 14.15
N LEU A 274 13.71 -18.40 14.02
CA LEU A 274 13.05 -19.26 13.01
C LEU A 274 12.66 -18.49 11.75
N ASN A 275 12.86 -17.16 11.71
CA ASN A 275 12.36 -16.27 10.65
C ASN A 275 10.86 -16.45 10.33
N ALA A 276 10.08 -16.94 11.29
CA ALA A 276 8.67 -17.25 11.13
C ALA A 276 7.81 -16.07 11.59
N TYR A 277 7.22 -15.35 10.64
CA TYR A 277 6.46 -14.12 10.87
C TYR A 277 5.02 -14.20 10.40
N SER A 278 4.77 -14.95 9.34
CA SER A 278 3.46 -15.14 8.74
C SER A 278 3.33 -16.53 8.13
N LEU A 279 2.09 -16.96 7.93
CA LEU A 279 1.72 -18.18 7.24
C LEU A 279 0.56 -17.86 6.30
N ASN A 280 0.58 -18.46 5.12
CA ASN A 280 -0.51 -18.40 4.17
C ASN A 280 -0.73 -19.78 3.54
N ASN A 281 -1.72 -19.92 2.66
CA ASN A 281 -2.01 -21.21 2.02
C ASN A 281 -0.91 -21.75 1.09
N LEU A 282 0.15 -20.95 0.76
CA LEU A 282 1.34 -21.44 0.05
C LEU A 282 2.40 -21.97 1.02
N THR A 283 2.59 -21.29 2.16
CA THR A 283 3.66 -21.61 3.11
C THR A 283 3.24 -22.60 4.20
N ALA A 284 1.94 -22.64 4.52
CA ALA A 284 1.40 -23.58 5.50
C ALA A 284 1.28 -24.99 4.94
N LYS A 285 1.61 -25.99 5.76
CA LYS A 285 1.46 -27.41 5.44
C LYS A 285 0.04 -27.88 5.81
N PRO A 286 -0.75 -28.41 4.88
CA PRO A 286 -2.07 -28.94 5.17
C PRO A 286 -2.01 -30.23 5.99
N ASN A 287 -3.03 -30.49 6.77
CA ASN A 287 -3.31 -31.77 7.39
C ASN A 287 -3.83 -32.77 6.34
N SER A 288 -3.92 -34.05 6.69
CA SER A 288 -4.42 -35.11 5.78
C SER A 288 -5.87 -34.91 5.31
N ASP A 289 -6.68 -34.16 6.08
CA ASP A 289 -8.06 -33.83 5.74
C ASP A 289 -8.20 -32.49 4.99
N GLY A 290 -7.09 -31.85 4.61
CA GLY A 290 -7.04 -30.57 3.92
C GLY A 290 -7.19 -29.35 4.82
N SER A 291 -7.36 -29.51 6.12
CA SER A 291 -7.34 -28.40 7.08
C SER A 291 -5.90 -27.90 7.35
N TYR A 292 -5.77 -26.74 7.97
CA TYR A 292 -4.49 -26.17 8.40
C TYR A 292 -4.51 -25.95 9.90
N THR A 293 -3.60 -26.59 10.63
CA THR A 293 -3.38 -26.31 12.05
C THR A 293 -2.24 -25.31 12.19
N ILE A 294 -2.58 -24.11 12.67
CA ILE A 294 -1.64 -23.02 12.96
C ILE A 294 -1.28 -23.07 14.44
N ARG A 295 0.00 -23.10 14.75
CA ARG A 295 0.54 -23.17 16.11
C ARG A 295 1.15 -21.84 16.51
N PHE A 296 0.92 -21.44 17.74
CA PHE A 296 1.45 -20.24 18.34
C PHE A 296 2.26 -20.60 19.58
N GLY A 297 3.54 -20.25 19.60
CA GLY A 297 4.47 -20.56 20.69
C GLY A 297 4.89 -22.02 20.78
N GLY A 298 5.96 -22.26 21.53
CA GLY A 298 6.60 -23.57 21.62
C GLY A 298 7.13 -24.07 20.27
N CYS A 299 7.54 -23.17 19.39
CA CYS A 299 8.07 -23.45 18.08
C CYS A 299 9.47 -24.00 18.13
N THR A 300 9.74 -24.98 17.27
CA THR A 300 11.09 -25.49 16.96
C THR A 300 11.26 -25.50 15.44
N ALA A 301 12.46 -25.73 14.94
CA ALA A 301 12.70 -25.82 13.50
C ALA A 301 11.90 -26.93 12.79
N THR A 302 11.42 -27.94 13.54
CA THR A 302 10.62 -29.05 13.02
C THR A 302 9.12 -28.91 13.25
N THR A 303 8.70 -27.90 14.00
CA THR A 303 7.26 -27.66 14.27
C THR A 303 6.59 -27.00 13.07
N ALA A 304 5.77 -27.76 12.35
CA ALA A 304 5.06 -27.24 11.18
C ALA A 304 4.06 -26.14 11.57
N ASN A 305 3.91 -25.13 10.70
CA ASN A 305 2.95 -24.03 10.81
C ASN A 305 3.01 -23.31 12.17
N CYS A 306 4.21 -23.03 12.66
CA CYS A 306 4.40 -22.47 14.00
C CYS A 306 4.90 -21.02 13.95
N LEU A 307 4.24 -20.14 14.70
CA LEU A 307 4.57 -18.74 14.86
C LEU A 307 5.08 -18.50 16.29
N PRO A 308 6.35 -18.09 16.48
CA PRO A 308 6.93 -17.84 17.82
C PRO A 308 6.31 -16.61 18.46
N ILE A 309 5.51 -16.78 19.50
CA ILE A 309 4.86 -15.68 20.21
C ILE A 309 5.75 -15.05 21.27
N MET A 310 5.43 -13.82 21.62
CA MET A 310 6.11 -12.99 22.63
C MET A 310 5.06 -12.34 23.54
N GLU A 311 5.48 -11.67 24.59
CA GLU A 311 4.58 -10.94 25.50
C GLU A 311 3.72 -9.92 24.72
N GLY A 312 2.42 -9.89 25.02
CA GLY A 312 1.45 -9.01 24.36
C GLY A 312 1.20 -9.31 22.88
N TRP A 313 1.53 -10.52 22.41
CA TRP A 313 1.34 -10.92 21.03
C TRP A 313 -0.10 -10.75 20.53
N ASN A 314 -0.19 -10.39 19.27
CA ASN A 314 -1.44 -10.33 18.52
C ASN A 314 -1.21 -10.78 17.08
N TYR A 315 -2.27 -11.02 16.34
CA TYR A 315 -2.15 -11.41 14.93
C TYR A 315 -3.24 -10.79 14.07
N ALA A 316 -2.95 -10.67 12.79
CA ALA A 316 -3.92 -10.31 11.77
C ALA A 316 -4.18 -11.48 10.84
N VAL A 317 -5.45 -11.77 10.59
CA VAL A 317 -5.90 -12.64 9.50
C VAL A 317 -6.23 -11.75 8.31
N ARG A 318 -5.73 -12.11 7.14
CA ARG A 318 -6.04 -11.46 5.87
C ARG A 318 -6.68 -12.47 4.93
N MET A 319 -7.75 -12.08 4.27
CA MET A 319 -8.50 -12.90 3.32
C MET A 319 -8.68 -12.11 2.03
N TYR A 320 -8.01 -12.53 0.97
CA TYR A 320 -7.98 -11.84 -0.33
C TYR A 320 -8.96 -12.48 -1.31
N GLU A 321 -9.70 -11.66 -2.07
CA GLU A 321 -10.84 -12.06 -2.88
C GLU A 321 -11.84 -12.91 -2.07
N PRO A 322 -12.31 -12.37 -0.90
CA PRO A 322 -13.21 -13.09 -0.01
C PRO A 322 -14.55 -13.36 -0.69
N SER A 323 -15.16 -14.50 -0.37
CA SER A 323 -16.54 -14.76 -0.78
C SER A 323 -17.50 -13.83 -0.07
N GLU A 324 -18.71 -13.73 -0.61
CA GLU A 324 -19.79 -12.96 -0.01
C GLU A 324 -20.09 -13.39 1.44
N ALA A 325 -19.91 -14.66 1.76
CA ALA A 325 -20.10 -15.18 3.11
C ALA A 325 -19.14 -14.57 4.15
N ILE A 326 -17.92 -14.23 3.74
CA ILE A 326 -16.96 -13.49 4.59
C ILE A 326 -17.37 -12.03 4.70
N VAL A 327 -17.70 -11.40 3.56
CA VAL A 327 -18.01 -9.97 3.50
C VAL A 327 -19.27 -9.64 4.33
N ASN A 328 -20.31 -10.46 4.25
CA ASN A 328 -21.56 -10.28 5.00
C ASN A 328 -21.55 -10.87 6.41
N GLY A 329 -20.46 -11.56 6.80
CA GLY A 329 -20.25 -12.09 8.15
C GLY A 329 -20.97 -13.40 8.45
N THR A 330 -21.52 -14.11 7.46
CA THR A 330 -22.13 -15.44 7.65
C THR A 330 -21.07 -16.54 7.79
N TRP A 331 -19.85 -16.29 7.37
CA TRP A 331 -18.68 -17.09 7.66
C TRP A 331 -17.61 -16.24 8.37
N SER A 332 -16.99 -16.79 9.39
CA SER A 332 -15.91 -16.11 10.12
C SER A 332 -14.70 -17.01 10.29
N PHE A 333 -13.52 -16.42 10.24
CA PHE A 333 -12.29 -17.14 10.51
C PHE A 333 -12.25 -17.63 11.95
N PRO A 334 -11.82 -18.90 12.23
CA PRO A 334 -11.74 -19.43 13.58
C PRO A 334 -10.83 -18.61 14.48
N GLY A 335 -11.15 -18.56 15.75
CA GLY A 335 -10.34 -17.91 16.78
C GLY A 335 -11.14 -17.52 18.02
N PRO A 336 -10.52 -17.11 19.10
CA PRO A 336 -9.06 -17.11 19.34
C PRO A 336 -8.46 -18.53 19.43
N PRO A 337 -7.12 -18.67 19.37
CA PRO A 337 -6.48 -19.97 19.50
C PRO A 337 -6.72 -20.60 20.88
N LYS A 338 -6.75 -21.92 20.92
CA LYS A 338 -6.97 -22.69 22.15
C LYS A 338 -5.62 -23.20 22.70
N PRO A 339 -5.48 -23.39 24.02
CA PRO A 339 -4.32 -24.06 24.58
C PRO A 339 -4.09 -25.41 23.90
N ARG A 340 -2.82 -25.72 23.64
CA ARG A 340 -2.38 -26.99 23.09
C ARG A 340 -1.74 -27.78 24.22
N ASP A 341 -2.26 -28.98 24.46
CA ASP A 341 -1.71 -29.89 25.44
C ASP A 341 -0.26 -30.27 25.10
N LEU A 342 0.53 -30.50 26.12
CA LEU A 342 1.96 -30.79 26.05
C LEU A 342 2.24 -32.16 25.44
#